data_c400893442ce8105686ae51fdeb1266d
#
_entry.id   c400893442ce8105686ae51fdeb1266d
#
_cell.length_a   1.000
_cell.length_b   1.000
_cell.length_c   1.000
_cell.angle_alpha   90.00
_cell.angle_beta   90.00
_cell.angle_gamma   90.00
#
_symmetry.space_group_name_H-M   'P 1'
#
loop_
_entity.id
_entity.type
_entity.pdbx_description
1 polymer ?
#
loop_
_entity_poly.entity_id
_entity_poly.type
_entity_poly.pdbx_seq_one_letter_code
_entity_poly.pdbx_strand_id
1 'polypeptide(L)'
;MKLKMLLLSSVVILNGCAIMSKNECLSANWGLIGQNDGYNGNGSFMQKRAQACMKHNAVLDTTAYTNGYKKGLKNYCNPQTIFDYALQGRGTYQSCPMEMQDNLRPYYNVAYQFYRANKSLKSIEDTIASAKSTMYNSDVKEEYRKSARERYNEASNKLGQVQREYNLAERELIQFKRTASFE
;
A
#
# COMPACT_ATOMS: atom_id res chain seq x y z
N MET A 1 17.86 43.99 34.52
CA MET A 1 17.93 42.53 34.36
C MET A 1 17.51 42.20 32.93
N LYS A 2 18.48 41.81 32.05
CA LYS A 2 18.23 41.48 30.64
C LYS A 2 18.04 39.97 30.55
N LEU A 3 16.80 39.52 30.30
CA LEU A 3 16.43 38.10 30.11
C LEU A 3 16.85 37.68 28.69
N LYS A 4 17.91 36.87 28.57
CA LYS A 4 18.34 36.27 27.30
C LYS A 4 17.42 35.08 26.99
N MET A 5 16.57 35.24 25.97
CA MET A 5 15.70 34.20 25.43
C MET A 5 16.55 33.26 24.57
N LEU A 6 16.84 32.08 25.09
CA LEU A 6 17.50 30.98 24.34
C LEU A 6 16.46 30.34 23.41
N LEU A 7 16.60 30.60 22.11
CA LEU A 7 15.88 29.90 21.05
C LEU A 7 16.49 28.48 20.91
N LEU A 8 15.83 27.49 21.47
CA LEU A 8 16.11 26.08 21.16
C LEU A 8 15.61 25.78 19.74
N SER A 9 16.54 25.76 18.79
CA SER A 9 16.28 25.30 17.44
C SER A 9 16.13 23.77 17.44
N SER A 10 14.90 23.26 17.41
CA SER A 10 14.62 21.84 17.25
C SER A 10 14.99 21.41 15.83
N VAL A 11 16.15 20.79 15.66
CA VAL A 11 16.51 20.09 14.41
C VAL A 11 15.64 18.85 14.30
N VAL A 12 14.59 18.92 13.49
CA VAL A 12 13.79 17.75 13.08
C VAL A 12 14.65 16.95 12.10
N ILE A 13 15.28 15.90 12.59
CA ILE A 13 15.97 14.91 11.75
C ILE A 13 14.88 14.13 11.01
N LEU A 14 14.58 14.50 9.76
CA LEU A 14 13.83 13.70 8.82
C LEU A 14 14.67 12.46 8.47
N ASN A 15 14.56 11.40 9.27
CA ASN A 15 15.00 10.08 8.87
C ASN A 15 14.08 9.62 7.72
N GLY A 16 14.40 10.06 6.49
CA GLY A 16 13.85 9.43 5.29
C GLY A 16 14.17 7.94 5.39
N CYS A 17 13.14 7.07 5.31
CA CYS A 17 13.31 5.62 5.27
C CYS A 17 14.22 5.28 4.08
N ALA A 18 15.53 5.20 4.32
CA ALA A 18 16.46 4.68 3.34
C ALA A 18 16.09 3.21 3.12
N ILE A 19 15.89 2.83 1.85
CA ILE A 19 15.49 1.47 1.47
C ILE A 19 16.55 0.43 1.86
N MET A 20 17.80 0.86 2.06
CA MET A 20 18.92 0.10 2.62
C MET A 20 19.88 1.06 3.32
N SER A 21 20.38 0.67 4.49
CA SER A 21 21.45 1.35 5.22
C SER A 21 22.83 0.99 4.65
N LYS A 22 23.87 1.74 5.05
CA LYS A 22 25.26 1.44 4.67
C LYS A 22 25.66 0.01 5.02
N ASN A 23 25.38 -0.44 6.24
CA ASN A 23 25.77 -1.78 6.69
C ASN A 23 25.04 -2.87 5.89
N GLU A 24 23.75 -2.69 5.63
CA GLU A 24 22.98 -3.61 4.78
C GLU A 24 23.55 -3.68 3.36
N CYS A 25 23.99 -2.56 2.79
CA CYS A 25 24.59 -2.54 1.45
C CYS A 25 25.92 -3.28 1.40
N LEU A 26 26.79 -3.11 2.43
CA LEU A 26 28.14 -3.71 2.47
C LEU A 26 28.11 -5.21 2.77
N SER A 27 27.09 -5.70 3.47
CA SER A 27 26.90 -7.11 3.81
C SER A 27 25.80 -7.80 3.02
N ALA A 28 25.33 -7.20 1.91
CA ALA A 28 24.16 -7.64 1.21
C ALA A 28 24.33 -9.03 0.57
N ASN A 29 23.43 -9.96 0.93
CA ASN A 29 23.21 -11.16 0.16
C ASN A 29 22.16 -10.87 -0.94
N TRP A 30 22.63 -10.43 -2.10
CA TRP A 30 21.76 -10.00 -3.19
C TRP A 30 20.81 -11.09 -3.69
N GLY A 31 21.23 -12.36 -3.65
CA GLY A 31 20.37 -13.49 -4.01
C GLY A 31 19.17 -13.64 -3.05
N LEU A 32 19.43 -13.55 -1.74
CA LEU A 32 18.37 -13.63 -0.73
C LEU A 32 17.46 -12.40 -0.76
N ILE A 33 18.03 -11.22 -0.94
CA ILE A 33 17.27 -9.97 -1.06
C ILE A 33 16.36 -10.04 -2.29
N GLY A 34 16.89 -10.47 -3.43
CA GLY A 34 16.10 -10.66 -4.65
C GLY A 34 14.98 -11.69 -4.46
N GLN A 35 15.27 -12.82 -3.80
CA GLN A 35 14.26 -13.83 -3.49
C GLN A 35 13.13 -13.29 -2.63
N ASN A 36 13.44 -12.51 -1.62
CA ASN A 36 12.43 -11.89 -0.76
C ASN A 36 11.59 -10.85 -1.53
N ASP A 37 12.23 -10.03 -2.38
CA ASP A 37 11.51 -9.07 -3.23
C ASP A 37 10.58 -9.78 -4.22
N GLY A 38 11.04 -10.87 -4.84
CA GLY A 38 10.23 -11.70 -5.73
C GLY A 38 9.05 -12.36 -5.02
N TYR A 39 9.28 -12.90 -3.82
CA TYR A 39 8.23 -13.49 -2.98
C TYR A 39 7.12 -12.48 -2.63
N ASN A 40 7.46 -11.20 -2.49
CA ASN A 40 6.50 -10.13 -2.22
C ASN A 40 5.96 -9.43 -3.47
N GLY A 41 6.35 -9.83 -4.67
CA GLY A 41 5.95 -9.19 -5.93
C GLY A 41 6.53 -7.77 -6.12
N ASN A 42 7.64 -7.45 -5.48
CA ASN A 42 8.26 -6.12 -5.44
C ASN A 42 9.28 -5.88 -6.57
N GLY A 43 8.91 -6.12 -7.84
CA GLY A 43 9.85 -6.08 -8.98
C GLY A 43 10.65 -4.79 -9.17
N SER A 44 10.12 -3.65 -8.76
CA SER A 44 10.77 -2.35 -8.95
C SER A 44 11.85 -2.01 -7.89
N PHE A 45 12.06 -2.85 -6.89
CA PHE A 45 12.99 -2.54 -5.80
C PHE A 45 14.47 -2.69 -6.18
N MET A 46 14.82 -3.50 -7.19
CA MET A 46 16.21 -3.66 -7.61
C MET A 46 16.89 -2.31 -7.90
N GLN A 47 16.27 -1.46 -8.70
CA GLN A 47 16.83 -0.16 -9.07
C GLN A 47 16.95 0.78 -7.86
N LYS A 48 15.94 0.80 -7.00
CA LYS A 48 15.96 1.61 -5.77
C LYS A 48 17.06 1.14 -4.81
N ARG A 49 17.27 -0.17 -4.68
CA ARG A 49 18.34 -0.76 -3.86
C ARG A 49 19.72 -0.44 -4.42
N ALA A 50 19.89 -0.57 -5.74
CA ALA A 50 21.13 -0.18 -6.42
C ALA A 50 21.49 1.28 -6.15
N GLN A 51 20.53 2.21 -6.33
CA GLN A 51 20.74 3.64 -6.07
C GLN A 51 21.07 3.94 -4.60
N ALA A 52 20.41 3.25 -3.66
CA ALA A 52 20.71 3.43 -2.24
C ALA A 52 22.14 2.98 -1.90
N CYS A 53 22.60 1.85 -2.45
CA CYS A 53 23.90 1.28 -2.14
C CYS A 53 25.07 1.97 -2.88
N MET A 54 24.84 2.54 -4.06
CA MET A 54 25.84 3.36 -4.75
C MET A 54 26.37 4.53 -3.90
N LYS A 55 25.53 5.11 -3.05
CA LYS A 55 25.93 6.19 -2.11
C LYS A 55 26.97 5.72 -1.08
N HIS A 56 27.12 4.43 -0.92
CA HIS A 56 28.04 3.79 0.02
C HIS A 56 29.17 3.03 -0.67
N ASN A 57 29.38 3.28 -1.99
CA ASN A 57 30.34 2.57 -2.84
C ASN A 57 30.14 1.05 -2.85
N ALA A 58 28.93 0.59 -2.62
CA ALA A 58 28.55 -0.82 -2.72
C ALA A 58 27.79 -1.05 -4.03
N VAL A 59 28.20 -2.08 -4.75
CA VAL A 59 27.64 -2.43 -6.06
C VAL A 59 26.67 -3.58 -5.90
N LEU A 60 25.48 -3.45 -6.50
CA LEU A 60 24.50 -4.52 -6.54
C LEU A 60 24.95 -5.64 -7.49
N ASP A 61 25.02 -6.88 -7.03
CA ASP A 61 25.15 -8.05 -7.89
C ASP A 61 23.79 -8.32 -8.56
N THR A 62 23.67 -7.79 -9.79
CA THR A 62 22.44 -7.91 -10.58
C THR A 62 22.10 -9.36 -10.91
N THR A 63 23.11 -10.21 -11.14
CA THR A 63 22.92 -11.63 -11.49
C THR A 63 22.37 -12.41 -10.29
N ALA A 64 23.01 -12.28 -9.12
CA ALA A 64 22.55 -12.90 -7.89
C ALA A 64 21.14 -12.43 -7.51
N TYR A 65 20.89 -11.11 -7.57
CA TYR A 65 19.57 -10.54 -7.31
C TYR A 65 18.50 -11.09 -8.24
N THR A 66 18.74 -11.08 -9.57
CA THR A 66 17.77 -11.52 -10.58
C THR A 66 17.45 -13.01 -10.44
N ASN A 67 18.45 -13.85 -10.16
CA ASN A 67 18.26 -15.27 -9.94
C ASN A 67 17.44 -15.53 -8.66
N GLY A 68 17.73 -14.80 -7.59
CA GLY A 68 16.92 -14.83 -6.37
C GLY A 68 15.48 -14.40 -6.62
N TYR A 69 15.30 -13.27 -7.31
CA TYR A 69 14.00 -12.71 -7.65
C TYR A 69 13.12 -13.70 -8.42
N LYS A 70 13.68 -14.35 -9.45
CA LYS A 70 12.97 -15.40 -10.19
C LYS A 70 12.53 -16.57 -9.31
N LYS A 71 13.35 -16.96 -8.30
CA LYS A 71 12.96 -18.00 -7.34
C LYS A 71 11.80 -17.53 -6.45
N GLY A 72 11.85 -16.30 -5.99
CA GLY A 72 10.76 -15.72 -5.19
C GLY A 72 9.45 -15.63 -5.97
N LEU A 73 9.50 -15.20 -7.24
CA LEU A 73 8.33 -15.10 -8.10
C LEU A 73 7.58 -16.42 -8.29
N LYS A 74 8.26 -17.57 -8.27
CA LYS A 74 7.59 -18.88 -8.38
C LYS A 74 6.57 -19.12 -7.27
N ASN A 75 6.83 -18.58 -6.08
CA ASN A 75 5.90 -18.66 -4.94
C ASN A 75 4.84 -17.55 -4.97
N TYR A 76 5.17 -16.40 -5.55
CA TYR A 76 4.26 -15.26 -5.66
C TYR A 76 3.24 -15.44 -6.78
N CYS A 77 3.69 -15.91 -7.97
CA CYS A 77 2.90 -15.96 -9.19
C CYS A 77 2.01 -17.20 -9.25
N ASN A 78 1.10 -17.33 -8.30
CA ASN A 78 0.04 -18.32 -8.30
C ASN A 78 -1.31 -17.66 -7.95
N PRO A 79 -2.44 -18.26 -8.34
CA PRO A 79 -3.77 -17.68 -8.14
C PRO A 79 -4.08 -17.29 -6.70
N GLN A 80 -3.78 -18.18 -5.73
CA GLN A 80 -4.05 -17.93 -4.32
C GLN A 80 -3.28 -16.72 -3.79
N THR A 81 -1.96 -16.68 -4.02
CA THR A 81 -1.12 -15.58 -3.50
C THR A 81 -1.49 -14.23 -4.13
N ILE A 82 -1.73 -14.20 -5.44
CA ILE A 82 -2.17 -12.99 -6.15
C ILE A 82 -3.50 -12.48 -5.59
N PHE A 83 -4.44 -13.39 -5.36
CA PHE A 83 -5.75 -13.06 -4.80
C PHE A 83 -5.64 -12.51 -3.36
N ASP A 84 -4.89 -13.19 -2.49
CA ASP A 84 -4.73 -12.81 -1.09
C ASP A 84 -4.01 -11.46 -0.92
N TYR A 85 -3.00 -11.19 -1.78
CA TYR A 85 -2.31 -9.90 -1.77
C TYR A 85 -3.20 -8.78 -2.30
N ALA A 86 -3.97 -9.04 -3.34
CA ALA A 86 -4.91 -8.07 -3.90
C ALA A 86 -6.03 -7.71 -2.91
N LEU A 87 -6.53 -8.66 -2.10
CA LEU A 87 -7.47 -8.40 -1.00
C LEU A 87 -6.92 -7.45 0.07
N GLN A 88 -5.59 -7.36 0.18
CA GLN A 88 -4.89 -6.45 1.09
C GLN A 88 -4.47 -5.14 0.40
N GLY A 89 -4.77 -4.97 -0.88
CA GLY A 89 -4.33 -3.83 -1.70
C GLY A 89 -2.84 -3.85 -2.00
N ARG A 90 -2.22 -5.04 -2.00
CA ARG A 90 -0.79 -5.26 -2.18
C ARG A 90 -0.50 -6.03 -3.47
N GLY A 91 0.75 -5.90 -3.94
CA GLY A 91 1.22 -6.64 -5.09
C GLY A 91 0.51 -6.31 -6.40
N THR A 92 0.85 -7.04 -7.45
CA THR A 92 0.20 -6.98 -8.76
C THR A 92 0.55 -8.22 -9.59
N TYR A 93 -0.38 -8.75 -10.38
CA TYR A 93 -0.10 -9.83 -11.32
C TYR A 93 0.91 -9.43 -12.42
N GLN A 94 1.09 -8.13 -12.67
CA GLN A 94 2.06 -7.61 -13.65
C GLN A 94 3.52 -7.82 -13.25
N SER A 95 3.80 -8.16 -11.98
CA SER A 95 5.14 -8.58 -11.55
C SER A 95 5.50 -9.99 -12.03
N CYS A 96 4.52 -10.77 -12.45
CA CYS A 96 4.71 -12.14 -12.94
C CYS A 96 5.16 -12.20 -14.40
N PRO A 97 5.76 -13.33 -14.83
CA PRO A 97 6.06 -13.56 -16.23
C PRO A 97 4.84 -13.35 -17.13
N MET A 98 5.06 -12.80 -18.32
CA MET A 98 3.99 -12.36 -19.21
C MET A 98 3.00 -13.50 -19.57
N GLU A 99 3.52 -14.70 -19.75
CA GLU A 99 2.74 -15.90 -20.04
C GLU A 99 1.77 -16.32 -18.94
N MET A 100 1.98 -15.86 -17.71
CA MET A 100 1.12 -16.15 -16.56
C MET A 100 0.08 -15.04 -16.30
N GLN A 101 0.32 -13.84 -16.83
CA GLN A 101 -0.46 -12.65 -16.44
C GLN A 101 -1.94 -12.75 -16.79
N ASP A 102 -2.28 -13.30 -17.95
CA ASP A 102 -3.68 -13.44 -18.38
C ASP A 102 -4.47 -14.38 -17.45
N ASN A 103 -3.83 -15.46 -17.00
CA ASN A 103 -4.45 -16.41 -16.07
C ASN A 103 -4.58 -15.83 -14.64
N LEU A 104 -3.67 -14.95 -14.22
CA LEU A 104 -3.66 -14.37 -12.87
C LEU A 104 -4.52 -13.10 -12.76
N ARG A 105 -4.77 -12.42 -13.87
CA ARG A 105 -5.52 -11.16 -13.93
C ARG A 105 -6.91 -11.24 -13.29
N PRO A 106 -7.74 -12.26 -13.53
CA PRO A 106 -9.08 -12.35 -12.93
C PRO A 106 -9.03 -12.39 -11.40
N TYR A 107 -8.09 -13.16 -10.83
CA TYR A 107 -7.89 -13.27 -9.38
C TYR A 107 -7.51 -11.93 -8.75
N TYR A 108 -6.58 -11.22 -9.38
CA TYR A 108 -6.19 -9.89 -8.94
C TYR A 108 -7.34 -8.90 -9.02
N ASN A 109 -8.00 -8.83 -10.16
CA ASN A 109 -8.99 -7.79 -10.43
C ASN A 109 -10.17 -7.86 -9.46
N VAL A 110 -10.77 -9.03 -9.26
CA VAL A 110 -11.92 -9.18 -8.37
C VAL A 110 -11.55 -8.87 -6.91
N ALA A 111 -10.41 -9.35 -6.45
CA ALA A 111 -9.93 -9.12 -5.10
C ALA A 111 -9.58 -7.65 -4.85
N TYR A 112 -8.90 -7.02 -5.81
CA TYR A 112 -8.50 -5.61 -5.71
C TYR A 112 -9.68 -4.65 -5.84
N GLN A 113 -10.69 -4.96 -6.66
CA GLN A 113 -11.94 -4.20 -6.72
C GLN A 113 -12.65 -4.21 -5.37
N PHE A 114 -12.77 -5.39 -4.74
CA PHE A 114 -13.34 -5.49 -3.40
C PHE A 114 -12.54 -4.67 -2.37
N TYR A 115 -11.20 -4.80 -2.36
CA TYR A 115 -10.35 -4.01 -1.47
C TYR A 115 -10.58 -2.50 -1.64
N ARG A 116 -10.63 -2.01 -2.88
CA ARG A 116 -10.87 -0.59 -3.18
C ARG A 116 -12.24 -0.13 -2.71
N ALA A 117 -13.28 -0.89 -2.99
CA ALA A 117 -14.65 -0.57 -2.60
C ALA A 117 -14.79 -0.54 -1.07
N ASN A 118 -14.23 -1.54 -0.37
CA ASN A 118 -14.21 -1.59 1.10
C ASN A 118 -13.44 -0.41 1.71
N LYS A 119 -12.29 -0.07 1.15
CA LYS A 119 -11.50 1.09 1.60
C LYS A 119 -12.25 2.41 1.37
N SER A 120 -12.95 2.54 0.25
CA SER A 120 -13.76 3.73 -0.05
C SER A 120 -14.93 3.87 0.92
N LEU A 121 -15.65 2.77 1.21
CA LEU A 121 -16.74 2.75 2.18
C LEU A 121 -16.25 3.15 3.58
N LYS A 122 -15.20 2.52 4.05
CA LYS A 122 -14.61 2.86 5.34
C LYS A 122 -14.17 4.33 5.42
N SER A 123 -13.53 4.83 4.37
CA SER A 123 -13.09 6.23 4.32
C SER A 123 -14.25 7.24 4.42
N ILE A 124 -15.38 6.95 3.76
CA ILE A 124 -16.56 7.83 3.81
C ILE A 124 -17.23 7.77 5.18
N GLU A 125 -17.32 6.59 5.79
CA GLU A 125 -17.85 6.38 7.16
C GLU A 125 -16.98 7.09 8.20
N ASP A 126 -15.66 6.96 8.12
CA ASP A 126 -14.71 7.66 9.00
C ASP A 126 -14.84 9.19 8.86
N THR A 127 -15.04 9.67 7.61
CA THR A 127 -15.27 11.10 7.34
C THR A 127 -16.55 11.60 7.99
N ILE A 128 -17.65 10.84 7.85
CA ILE A 128 -18.95 11.16 8.48
C ILE A 128 -18.81 11.19 10.01
N ALA A 129 -18.18 10.17 10.59
CA ALA A 129 -17.98 10.06 12.04
C ALA A 129 -17.14 11.23 12.60
N SER A 130 -16.01 11.52 11.94
CA SER A 130 -15.11 12.64 12.33
C SER A 130 -15.80 14.00 12.17
N ALA A 131 -16.49 14.23 11.06
CA ALA A 131 -17.22 15.47 10.82
C ALA A 131 -18.34 15.66 11.87
N LYS A 132 -19.11 14.60 12.16
CA LYS A 132 -20.15 14.60 13.17
C LYS A 132 -19.59 14.93 14.57
N SER A 133 -18.48 14.31 14.96
CA SER A 133 -17.81 14.59 16.24
C SER A 133 -17.40 16.07 16.35
N THR A 134 -16.77 16.62 15.30
CA THR A 134 -16.35 18.04 15.27
C THR A 134 -17.55 18.99 15.31
N MET A 135 -18.63 18.67 14.59
CA MET A 135 -19.83 19.51 14.45
C MET A 135 -20.56 19.72 15.79
N TYR A 136 -20.55 18.69 16.64
CA TYR A 136 -21.25 18.73 17.95
C TYR A 136 -20.34 19.07 19.13
N ASN A 137 -19.05 19.28 18.91
CA ASN A 137 -18.13 19.66 19.99
C ASN A 137 -18.21 21.17 20.26
N SER A 138 -18.70 21.54 21.45
CA SER A 138 -18.82 22.93 21.89
C SER A 138 -17.48 23.65 22.04
N ASP A 139 -16.38 22.92 22.31
CA ASP A 139 -15.05 23.49 22.52
C ASP A 139 -14.37 23.87 21.21
N VAL A 140 -14.94 23.45 20.06
CA VAL A 140 -14.45 23.78 18.73
C VAL A 140 -15.06 25.10 18.25
N LYS A 141 -14.22 25.99 17.68
CA LYS A 141 -14.67 27.29 17.13
C LYS A 141 -15.73 27.06 16.03
N GLU A 142 -16.68 28.03 15.93
CA GLU A 142 -17.82 27.93 15.01
C GLU A 142 -17.40 27.77 13.53
N GLU A 143 -16.32 28.41 13.11
CA GLU A 143 -15.81 28.26 11.73
C GLU A 143 -15.46 26.80 11.39
N TYR A 144 -14.84 26.05 12.31
CA TYR A 144 -14.51 24.64 12.12
C TYR A 144 -15.76 23.76 12.20
N ARG A 145 -16.72 24.09 13.05
CA ARG A 145 -18.01 23.39 13.11
C ARG A 145 -18.82 23.57 11.83
N LYS A 146 -18.77 24.76 11.21
CA LYS A 146 -19.39 25.03 9.91
C LYS A 146 -18.73 24.19 8.80
N SER A 147 -17.40 24.17 8.72
CA SER A 147 -16.68 23.33 7.77
C SER A 147 -16.95 21.84 8.00
N ALA A 148 -17.11 21.41 9.25
CA ALA A 148 -17.47 20.02 9.55
C ALA A 148 -18.89 19.68 9.06
N ARG A 149 -19.87 20.60 9.16
CA ARG A 149 -21.23 20.42 8.58
C ARG A 149 -21.17 20.23 7.06
N GLU A 150 -20.37 21.02 6.38
CA GLU A 150 -20.21 20.90 4.92
C GLU A 150 -19.63 19.53 4.54
N ARG A 151 -18.55 19.10 5.20
CA ARG A 151 -17.95 17.77 5.01
C ARG A 151 -18.91 16.63 5.32
N TYR A 152 -19.70 16.77 6.40
CA TYR A 152 -20.72 15.78 6.77
C TYR A 152 -21.77 15.64 5.67
N ASN A 153 -22.29 16.75 5.15
CA ASN A 153 -23.31 16.74 4.11
C ASN A 153 -22.78 16.14 2.81
N GLU A 154 -21.57 16.52 2.39
CA GLU A 154 -20.93 15.99 1.19
C GLU A 154 -20.69 14.47 1.30
N ALA A 155 -20.13 14.01 2.42
CA ALA A 155 -19.88 12.60 2.66
C ALA A 155 -21.17 11.79 2.76
N SER A 156 -22.20 12.32 3.43
CA SER A 156 -23.53 11.67 3.55
C SER A 156 -24.20 11.51 2.19
N ASN A 157 -24.07 12.48 1.30
CA ASN A 157 -24.63 12.41 -0.06
C ASN A 157 -23.92 11.33 -0.90
N LYS A 158 -22.62 11.10 -0.67
CA LYS A 158 -21.84 10.08 -1.39
C LYS A 158 -22.02 8.67 -0.84
N LEU A 159 -22.41 8.54 0.44
CA LEU A 159 -22.48 7.24 1.12
C LEU A 159 -23.30 6.20 0.36
N GLY A 160 -24.49 6.58 -0.12
CA GLY A 160 -25.38 5.66 -0.82
C GLY A 160 -24.78 5.09 -2.12
N GLN A 161 -24.00 5.89 -2.86
CA GLN A 161 -23.28 5.41 -4.03
C GLN A 161 -22.16 4.44 -3.64
N VAL A 162 -21.31 4.83 -2.69
CA VAL A 162 -20.17 4.03 -2.23
C VAL A 162 -20.64 2.70 -1.65
N GLN A 163 -21.77 2.69 -0.93
CA GLN A 163 -22.37 1.46 -0.38
C GLN A 163 -22.83 0.52 -1.51
N ARG A 164 -23.41 1.04 -2.60
CA ARG A 164 -23.79 0.21 -3.77
C ARG A 164 -22.58 -0.39 -4.46
N GLU A 165 -21.51 0.39 -4.62
CA GLU A 165 -20.24 -0.08 -5.21
C GLU A 165 -19.61 -1.20 -4.36
N TYR A 166 -19.60 -1.03 -3.03
CA TYR A 166 -19.15 -2.08 -2.11
C TYR A 166 -19.99 -3.36 -2.23
N ASN A 167 -21.31 -3.25 -2.17
CA ASN A 167 -22.20 -4.41 -2.26
C ASN A 167 -22.08 -5.16 -3.60
N LEU A 168 -21.78 -4.44 -4.70
CA LEU A 168 -21.51 -5.06 -5.99
C LEU A 168 -20.20 -5.84 -5.96
N ALA A 169 -19.12 -5.19 -5.53
CA ALA A 169 -17.80 -5.82 -5.46
C ALA A 169 -17.78 -7.03 -4.50
N GLU A 170 -18.52 -6.97 -3.41
CA GLU A 170 -18.67 -8.09 -2.45
C GLU A 170 -19.38 -9.28 -3.09
N ARG A 171 -20.47 -9.06 -3.84
CA ARG A 171 -21.17 -10.12 -4.57
C ARG A 171 -20.29 -10.76 -5.65
N GLU A 172 -19.56 -9.95 -6.40
CA GLU A 172 -18.62 -10.44 -7.42
C GLU A 172 -17.51 -11.29 -6.77
N LEU A 173 -16.96 -10.85 -5.64
CA LEU A 173 -15.97 -11.60 -4.88
C LEU A 173 -16.52 -12.96 -4.40
N ILE A 174 -17.72 -12.98 -3.83
CA ILE A 174 -18.35 -14.21 -3.34
C ILE A 174 -18.60 -15.18 -4.50
N GLN A 175 -19.11 -14.67 -5.63
CA GLN A 175 -19.35 -15.49 -6.83
C GLN A 175 -18.03 -16.06 -7.37
N PHE A 176 -17.00 -15.23 -7.48
CA PHE A 176 -15.69 -15.66 -7.95
C PHE A 176 -15.10 -16.77 -7.07
N LYS A 177 -15.14 -16.62 -5.74
CA LYS A 177 -14.67 -17.65 -4.81
C LYS A 177 -15.37 -19.00 -4.94
N ARG A 178 -16.61 -19.03 -5.42
CA ARG A 178 -17.38 -20.26 -5.61
C ARG A 178 -17.02 -20.99 -6.91
N THR A 179 -16.52 -20.27 -7.90
CA THR A 179 -16.30 -20.79 -9.26
C THR A 179 -14.85 -20.89 -9.66
N ALA A 180 -13.96 -20.13 -9.02
CA ALA A 180 -12.53 -20.13 -9.32
C ALA A 180 -11.80 -21.32 -8.71
N SER A 181 -10.87 -21.90 -9.47
CA SER A 181 -9.88 -22.84 -8.95
C SER A 181 -8.67 -22.08 -8.46
N PHE A 182 -8.20 -22.39 -7.26
CA PHE A 182 -7.00 -21.80 -6.64
C PHE A 182 -5.82 -22.79 -6.63
N GLU A 183 -5.92 -23.88 -7.43
CA GLU A 183 -4.86 -24.87 -7.61
C GLU A 183 -3.76 -24.42 -8.57
#